data_b6790a897a7661220a24617784e95a45
#
_entry.id   b6790a897a7661220a24617784e95a45
#
_cell.length_a   1.000
_cell.length_b   1.000
_cell.length_c   1.000
_cell.angle_alpha   90.00
_cell.angle_beta   90.00
_cell.angle_gamma   90.00
#
_symmetry.space_group_name_H-M   'P 1'
#
loop_
_entity.id
_entity.type
_entity.pdbx_description
1 polymer ?
#
loop_
_entity_poly.entity_id
_entity_poly.type
_entity_poly.pdbx_seq_one_letter_code
_entity_poly.pdbx_strand_id
1 'polypeptide(L)'
;MSTPRTFISFDFDNNCNHKLLFSGQAKNSRTPFNIADWSSKEALPQSIWERKIAEKISRCNLMIVLVGRQTAYAQGVIKEIRFAAAHNIPIFGVYVDGANTRTPLPTGLPRNMVISWNWESITSAIKVVMRSTMPSRSY
;
A
#
# COMPACT_ATOMS: atom_id res chain seq x y z
N MET A 1 3.57 -15.16 16.21
CA MET A 1 2.74 -14.21 15.47
C MET A 1 3.35 -13.96 14.13
N SER A 2 2.59 -14.16 13.10
CA SER A 2 3.15 -13.99 11.75
C SER A 2 3.19 -12.51 11.37
N THR A 3 4.17 -12.15 10.55
CA THR A 3 4.24 -10.81 10.01
C THR A 3 3.19 -10.63 8.93
N PRO A 4 2.55 -9.47 8.84
CA PRO A 4 1.55 -9.25 7.80
C PRO A 4 2.14 -9.33 6.40
N ARG A 5 1.40 -9.96 5.50
CA ARG A 5 1.73 -10.00 4.09
C ARG A 5 1.23 -8.70 3.48
N THR A 6 2.13 -7.95 2.88
CA THR A 6 1.84 -6.58 2.45
C THR A 6 1.87 -6.45 0.94
N PHE A 7 0.87 -5.76 0.41
CA PHE A 7 0.82 -5.34 -0.99
C PHE A 7 1.29 -3.89 -1.07
N ILE A 8 2.26 -3.62 -1.94
CA ILE A 8 2.75 -2.26 -2.16
C ILE A 8 2.07 -1.70 -3.41
N SER A 9 1.20 -0.72 -3.21
CA SER A 9 0.49 -0.04 -4.30
C SER A 9 1.25 1.22 -4.68
N PHE A 10 1.58 1.39 -5.95
CA PHE A 10 2.34 2.56 -6.40
C PHE A 10 2.04 2.87 -7.85
N ASP A 11 2.30 4.13 -8.24
CA ASP A 11 2.18 4.58 -9.62
C ASP A 11 3.30 3.95 -10.44
N PHE A 12 2.97 2.92 -11.19
CA PHE A 12 3.96 2.16 -11.94
C PHE A 12 4.72 3.04 -12.94
N ASP A 13 4.04 4.00 -13.54
CA ASP A 13 4.65 4.85 -14.57
C ASP A 13 5.66 5.85 -14.00
N ASN A 14 5.47 6.29 -12.77
CA ASN A 14 6.29 7.37 -12.19
C ASN A 14 7.11 6.98 -10.97
N ASN A 15 6.78 5.90 -10.28
CA ASN A 15 7.38 5.62 -8.98
C ASN A 15 8.02 4.23 -8.83
N CYS A 16 8.39 3.58 -9.95
CA CYS A 16 9.09 2.29 -9.87
C CYS A 16 10.37 2.38 -9.04
N ASN A 17 11.16 3.43 -9.24
CA ASN A 17 12.40 3.60 -8.49
C ASN A 17 12.15 3.76 -6.99
N HIS A 18 11.11 4.48 -6.63
CA HIS A 18 10.75 4.67 -5.23
C HIS A 18 10.31 3.36 -4.61
N LYS A 19 9.58 2.53 -5.35
CA LYS A 19 9.18 1.21 -4.89
C LYS A 19 10.41 0.32 -4.66
N LEU A 20 11.38 0.36 -5.54
CA LEU A 20 12.62 -0.41 -5.37
C LEU A 20 13.39 0.04 -4.13
N LEU A 21 13.50 1.34 -3.92
CA LEU A 21 14.18 1.88 -2.74
C LEU A 21 13.44 1.48 -1.46
N PHE A 22 12.12 1.61 -1.47
CA PHE A 22 11.30 1.25 -0.32
C PHE A 22 11.47 -0.22 0.02
N SER A 23 11.39 -1.08 -0.98
CA SER A 23 11.55 -2.53 -0.78
C SER A 23 12.94 -2.89 -0.27
N GLY A 24 13.97 -2.25 -0.81
CA GLY A 24 15.34 -2.48 -0.38
C GLY A 24 15.56 -2.07 1.07
N GLN A 25 15.04 -0.91 1.45
CA GLN A 25 15.13 -0.44 2.83
C GLN A 25 14.35 -1.33 3.78
N ALA A 26 13.17 -1.79 3.36
CA ALA A 26 12.35 -2.66 4.18
C ALA A 26 13.08 -3.94 4.56
N LYS A 27 13.82 -4.52 3.61
CA LYS A 27 14.59 -5.73 3.88
C LYS A 27 15.67 -5.49 4.92
N ASN A 28 16.28 -4.31 4.92
CA ASN A 28 17.40 -3.99 5.79
C ASN A 28 16.98 -3.40 7.13
N SER A 29 15.75 -2.96 7.26
CA SER A 29 15.27 -2.24 8.44
C SER A 29 14.57 -3.12 9.46
N ARG A 30 14.53 -4.41 9.24
CA ARG A 30 13.85 -5.37 10.13
C ARG A 30 12.42 -4.92 10.46
N THR A 31 11.73 -4.46 9.44
CA THR A 31 10.37 -3.99 9.63
C THR A 31 9.41 -5.14 9.91
N PRO A 32 8.33 -4.90 10.64
CA PRO A 32 7.41 -5.98 11.01
C PRO A 32 6.39 -6.28 9.90
N PHE A 33 6.86 -6.44 8.66
CA PHE A 33 5.99 -6.84 7.55
C PHE A 33 6.81 -7.48 6.44
N ASN A 34 6.14 -8.27 5.62
CA ASN A 34 6.74 -8.89 4.45
C ASN A 34 6.07 -8.33 3.20
N ILE A 35 6.85 -7.95 2.20
CA ILE A 35 6.29 -7.53 0.93
C ILE A 35 5.96 -8.78 0.14
N ALA A 36 4.67 -9.07 0.00
CA ALA A 36 4.20 -10.26 -0.68
C ALA A 36 3.95 -10.02 -2.16
N ASP A 37 3.50 -8.81 -2.50
CA ASP A 37 3.20 -8.47 -3.89
C ASP A 37 3.16 -6.95 -4.06
N TRP A 38 3.02 -6.49 -5.30
CA TRP A 38 3.05 -5.06 -5.61
C TRP A 38 2.33 -4.78 -6.94
N SER A 39 2.07 -3.48 -7.21
CA SER A 39 1.46 -3.04 -8.46
C SER A 39 2.25 -3.54 -9.66
N SER A 40 1.55 -3.93 -10.70
CA SER A 40 2.18 -4.39 -11.92
C SER A 40 1.50 -3.76 -13.13
N LYS A 41 2.23 -3.75 -14.25
CA LYS A 41 1.69 -3.27 -15.52
C LYS A 41 1.95 -4.38 -16.52
N GLU A 42 0.87 -4.98 -17.00
CA GLU A 42 0.97 -6.09 -17.94
C GLU A 42 0.11 -5.80 -19.16
N ALA A 43 0.53 -6.32 -20.30
CA ALA A 43 -0.22 -6.17 -21.54
C ALA A 43 -1.39 -7.16 -21.57
N LEU A 44 -2.36 -6.94 -20.72
CA LEU A 44 -3.53 -7.80 -20.57
C LEU A 44 -4.81 -6.99 -20.76
N PRO A 45 -5.89 -7.62 -21.20
CA PRO A 45 -7.19 -6.95 -21.16
C PRO A 45 -7.50 -6.48 -19.74
N GLN A 46 -8.17 -5.33 -19.63
CA GLN A 46 -8.42 -4.68 -18.36
C GLN A 46 -9.11 -5.62 -17.36
N SER A 47 -10.10 -6.38 -17.80
CA SER A 47 -10.82 -7.28 -16.89
C SER A 47 -9.93 -8.39 -16.33
N ILE A 48 -8.98 -8.87 -17.13
CA ILE A 48 -8.05 -9.91 -16.68
C ILE A 48 -7.05 -9.33 -15.70
N TRP A 49 -6.53 -8.12 -15.98
CA TRP A 49 -5.62 -7.43 -15.09
C TRP A 49 -6.28 -7.20 -13.72
N GLU A 50 -7.52 -6.69 -13.73
CA GLU A 50 -8.25 -6.41 -12.49
C GLU A 50 -8.44 -7.67 -11.65
N ARG A 51 -8.77 -8.79 -12.30
CA ARG A 51 -8.96 -10.06 -11.60
C ARG A 51 -7.65 -10.52 -10.95
N LYS A 52 -6.53 -10.43 -11.68
CA LYS A 52 -5.23 -10.84 -11.17
C LYS A 52 -4.81 -9.98 -9.98
N ILE A 53 -4.97 -8.67 -10.08
CA ILE A 53 -4.61 -7.75 -9.02
C ILE A 53 -5.50 -7.96 -7.79
N ALA A 54 -6.80 -8.10 -8.00
CA ALA A 54 -7.72 -8.35 -6.89
C ALA A 54 -7.35 -9.65 -6.16
N GLU A 55 -6.97 -10.68 -6.90
CA GLU A 55 -6.54 -11.93 -6.30
C GLU A 55 -5.27 -11.76 -5.46
N LYS A 56 -4.27 -11.04 -5.98
CA LYS A 56 -3.04 -10.76 -5.23
C LYS A 56 -3.33 -9.99 -3.95
N ILE A 57 -4.16 -8.97 -4.04
CA ILE A 57 -4.52 -8.13 -2.89
C ILE A 57 -5.26 -8.97 -1.85
N SER A 58 -6.17 -9.84 -2.28
CA SER A 58 -6.95 -10.66 -1.35
C SER A 58 -6.09 -11.61 -0.52
N ARG A 59 -4.87 -11.89 -0.96
CA ARG A 59 -3.94 -12.75 -0.23
C ARG A 59 -3.07 -11.97 0.75
N CYS A 60 -3.23 -10.66 0.81
CA CYS A 60 -2.44 -9.80 1.69
C CYS A 60 -3.25 -9.39 2.91
N ASN A 61 -2.55 -8.99 3.97
CA ASN A 61 -3.16 -8.54 5.22
C ASN A 61 -3.12 -7.03 5.36
N LEU A 62 -2.37 -6.36 4.51
CA LEU A 62 -2.08 -4.94 4.63
C LEU A 62 -1.74 -4.37 3.27
N MET A 63 -2.13 -3.15 2.99
CA MET A 63 -1.69 -2.42 1.80
C MET A 63 -0.98 -1.13 2.21
N ILE A 64 0.20 -0.90 1.65
CA ILE A 64 0.92 0.36 1.79
C ILE A 64 0.92 1.03 0.42
N VAL A 65 0.41 2.26 0.35
CA VAL A 65 0.39 3.04 -0.88
C VAL A 65 1.56 4.00 -0.86
N LEU A 66 2.42 3.94 -1.86
CA LEU A 66 3.48 4.92 -2.02
C LEU A 66 2.90 6.12 -2.74
N VAL A 67 2.80 7.25 -2.03
CA VAL A 67 2.13 8.43 -2.54
C VAL A 67 3.15 9.40 -3.12
N GLY A 68 3.31 9.38 -4.42
CA GLY A 68 4.12 10.35 -5.15
C GLY A 68 3.27 11.52 -5.63
N ARG A 69 3.89 12.43 -6.36
CA ARG A 69 3.22 13.64 -6.82
C ARG A 69 2.09 13.39 -7.82
N GLN A 70 2.10 12.24 -8.50
CA GLN A 70 1.11 11.93 -9.52
C GLN A 70 0.23 10.74 -9.16
N THR A 71 0.41 10.17 -7.99
CA THR A 71 -0.28 8.95 -7.57
C THR A 71 -1.80 9.14 -7.53
N ALA A 72 -2.26 10.36 -7.20
CA ALA A 72 -3.69 10.66 -7.16
C ALA A 72 -4.39 10.37 -8.50
N TYR A 73 -3.66 10.41 -9.60
CA TYR A 73 -4.21 10.24 -10.95
C TYR A 73 -3.93 8.85 -11.52
N ALA A 74 -3.27 7.99 -10.77
CA ALA A 74 -2.92 6.64 -11.23
C ALA A 74 -4.12 5.71 -11.07
N GLN A 75 -4.78 5.38 -12.17
CA GLN A 75 -5.99 4.57 -12.15
C GLN A 75 -5.75 3.20 -11.54
N GLY A 76 -4.58 2.61 -11.78
CA GLY A 76 -4.23 1.33 -11.18
C GLY A 76 -4.23 1.38 -9.66
N VAL A 77 -3.65 2.44 -9.09
CA VAL A 77 -3.62 2.62 -7.64
C VAL A 77 -5.03 2.79 -7.08
N ILE A 78 -5.84 3.61 -7.73
CA ILE A 78 -7.23 3.84 -7.30
C ILE A 78 -8.00 2.53 -7.26
N LYS A 79 -7.83 1.68 -8.27
CA LYS A 79 -8.48 0.37 -8.30
C LYS A 79 -7.96 -0.56 -7.22
N GLU A 80 -6.65 -0.55 -6.99
CA GLU A 80 -6.04 -1.38 -5.95
C GLU A 80 -6.56 -0.99 -4.56
N ILE A 81 -6.67 0.30 -4.30
CA ILE A 81 -7.23 0.78 -3.03
C ILE A 81 -8.68 0.30 -2.88
N ARG A 82 -9.46 0.37 -3.97
CA ARG A 82 -10.85 -0.08 -3.96
C ARG A 82 -10.95 -1.58 -3.66
N PHE A 83 -10.07 -2.39 -4.25
CA PHE A 83 -10.05 -3.83 -3.99
C PHE A 83 -9.70 -4.11 -2.52
N ALA A 84 -8.72 -3.40 -1.97
CA ALA A 84 -8.34 -3.57 -0.58
C ALA A 84 -9.51 -3.23 0.34
N ALA A 85 -10.19 -2.11 0.07
CA ALA A 85 -11.35 -1.72 0.86
C ALA A 85 -12.47 -2.76 0.80
N ALA A 86 -12.72 -3.32 -0.37
CA ALA A 86 -13.74 -4.34 -0.55
C ALA A 86 -13.44 -5.62 0.22
N HIS A 87 -12.18 -5.90 0.49
CA HIS A 87 -11.75 -7.09 1.25
C HIS A 87 -11.41 -6.76 2.70
N ASN A 88 -11.75 -5.56 3.16
CA ASN A 88 -11.48 -5.10 4.54
C ASN A 88 -10.00 -5.17 4.90
N ILE A 89 -9.12 -4.93 3.93
CA ILE A 89 -7.68 -4.91 4.14
C ILE A 89 -7.29 -3.50 4.55
N PRO A 90 -6.59 -3.33 5.69
CA PRO A 90 -6.18 -2.00 6.14
C PRO A 90 -5.17 -1.37 5.19
N ILE A 91 -5.24 -0.06 5.04
CA ILE A 91 -4.42 0.71 4.10
C ILE A 91 -3.82 1.89 4.83
N PHE A 92 -2.55 2.19 4.55
CA PHE A 92 -2.02 3.51 4.85
C PHE A 92 -1.04 3.89 3.74
N GLY A 93 -0.66 5.17 3.70
CA GLY A 93 0.22 5.66 2.66
C GLY A 93 1.52 6.19 3.22
N VAL A 94 2.54 6.24 2.36
CA VAL A 94 3.86 6.80 2.69
C VAL A 94 4.22 7.78 1.58
N TYR A 95 4.58 9.01 1.94
CA TYR A 95 4.99 10.01 0.95
C TYR A 95 6.32 9.62 0.33
N VAL A 96 6.39 9.66 -1.01
CA VAL A 96 7.61 9.44 -1.78
C VAL A 96 7.72 10.55 -2.83
N ASP A 97 8.85 10.63 -3.51
CA ASP A 97 9.03 11.52 -4.67
C ASP A 97 8.68 12.98 -4.36
N GLY A 98 9.08 13.46 -3.20
CA GLY A 98 8.84 14.86 -2.82
C GLY A 98 7.39 15.20 -2.47
N ALA A 99 6.50 14.21 -2.43
CA ALA A 99 5.12 14.45 -2.02
C ALA A 99 5.06 14.85 -0.55
N ASN A 100 4.03 15.61 -0.19
CA ASN A 100 3.88 16.14 1.16
C ASN A 100 2.40 16.27 1.51
N THR A 101 2.11 16.91 2.64
CA THR A 101 0.73 17.03 3.14
C THR A 101 -0.19 17.83 2.24
N ARG A 102 0.34 18.50 1.21
CA ARG A 102 -0.47 19.24 0.24
C ARG A 102 -0.68 18.50 -1.06
N THR A 103 0.02 17.37 -1.24
CA THR A 103 -0.09 16.56 -2.45
C THR A 103 -1.48 15.95 -2.54
N PRO A 104 -2.13 15.98 -3.71
CA PRO A 104 -3.40 15.28 -3.88
C PRO A 104 -3.26 13.79 -3.59
N LEU A 105 -4.30 13.19 -3.06
CA LEU A 105 -4.29 11.77 -2.70
C LEU A 105 -5.23 10.98 -3.61
N PRO A 106 -4.90 9.72 -3.87
CA PRO A 106 -5.82 8.86 -4.61
C PRO A 106 -7.11 8.64 -3.82
N THR A 107 -8.19 8.47 -4.55
CA THR A 107 -9.50 8.23 -3.95
C THR A 107 -9.45 7.01 -3.04
N GLY A 108 -9.98 7.15 -1.85
CA GLY A 108 -10.03 6.07 -0.86
C GLY A 108 -8.90 6.08 0.16
N LEU A 109 -7.95 7.01 0.02
CA LEU A 109 -6.85 7.13 0.98
C LEU A 109 -6.98 8.48 1.71
N PRO A 110 -7.46 8.49 2.95
CA PRO A 110 -7.60 9.73 3.71
C PRO A 110 -6.26 10.33 4.12
N ARG A 111 -6.22 11.65 4.24
CA ARG A 111 -4.99 12.38 4.55
C ARG A 111 -4.37 11.93 5.88
N ASN A 112 -5.18 11.63 6.86
CA ASN A 112 -4.69 11.22 8.18
C ASN A 112 -4.10 9.81 8.18
N MET A 113 -4.18 9.11 7.06
CA MET A 113 -3.60 7.76 6.92
C MET A 113 -2.31 7.78 6.08
N VAL A 114 -1.75 8.96 5.81
CA VAL A 114 -0.50 9.06 5.04
C VAL A 114 0.59 9.64 5.92
N ILE A 115 1.73 8.96 5.97
CA ILE A 115 2.83 9.33 6.86
C ILE A 115 4.11 9.58 6.06
N SER A 116 5.07 10.18 6.73
CA SER A 116 6.39 10.40 6.13
C SER A 116 7.14 9.08 5.93
N TRP A 117 8.04 9.05 4.98
CA TRP A 117 8.89 7.88 4.73
C TRP A 117 9.95 7.82 5.82
N ASN A 118 9.59 7.23 6.92
CA ASN A 118 10.41 7.12 8.12
C ASN A 118 10.09 5.76 8.73
N TRP A 119 11.07 4.92 8.88
CA TRP A 119 10.82 3.53 9.28
C TRP A 119 10.23 3.39 10.67
N GLU A 120 10.54 4.32 11.56
CA GLU A 120 9.93 4.35 12.88
C GLU A 120 8.43 4.63 12.78
N SER A 121 8.05 5.62 11.96
CA SER A 121 6.64 5.97 11.73
C SER A 121 5.91 4.83 11.02
N ILE A 122 6.57 4.21 10.05
CA ILE A 122 5.98 3.09 9.29
C ILE A 122 5.71 1.91 10.23
N THR A 123 6.66 1.58 11.08
CA THR A 123 6.50 0.51 12.07
C THR A 123 5.32 0.81 12.99
N SER A 124 5.21 2.04 13.47
CA SER A 124 4.09 2.44 14.33
C SER A 124 2.76 2.34 13.60
N ALA A 125 2.72 2.78 12.34
CA ALA A 125 1.50 2.72 11.54
C ALA A 125 1.04 1.28 11.33
N ILE A 126 1.98 0.38 11.06
CA ILE A 126 1.65 -1.05 10.89
C ILE A 126 1.00 -1.60 12.16
N LYS A 127 1.59 -1.30 13.31
CA LYS A 127 1.04 -1.77 14.58
C LYS A 127 -0.37 -1.25 14.83
N VAL A 128 -0.60 0.02 14.51
CA VAL A 128 -1.91 0.64 14.71
C VAL A 128 -2.96 0.02 13.80
N VAL A 129 -2.69 -0.07 12.49
CA VAL A 129 -3.70 -0.57 11.55
C VAL A 129 -3.95 -2.07 11.72
N MET A 130 -2.93 -2.85 12.06
CA MET A 130 -3.11 -4.27 12.28
C MET A 130 -3.89 -4.54 13.55
N ARG A 131 -3.71 -3.72 14.58
CA ARG A 131 -4.49 -3.83 15.80
C ARG A 131 -5.95 -3.55 15.55
N SER A 132 -6.26 -2.56 14.70
CA SER A 132 -7.63 -2.20 14.39
C SER A 132 -8.39 -3.27 13.64
N THR A 133 -7.67 -4.17 12.94
CA THR A 133 -8.29 -5.20 12.13
C THR A 133 -8.27 -6.56 12.79
N MET A 134 -7.73 -6.66 13.99
CA MET A 134 -7.77 -7.94 14.67
C MET A 134 -9.21 -8.33 14.92
N PRO A 135 -9.50 -9.63 14.86
CA PRO A 135 -10.85 -10.09 15.14
C PRO A 135 -11.31 -9.58 16.46
N SER A 136 -12.55 -9.30 16.50
CA SER A 136 -13.12 -8.80 17.66
C SER A 136 -12.82 -9.67 18.81
N ARG A 137 -12.36 -9.14 19.81
CA ARG A 137 -12.18 -9.79 20.90
C ARG A 137 -13.37 -9.91 21.59
N SER A 138 -14.20 -9.96 21.12
CA SER A 138 -15.32 -10.02 21.64
C SER A 138 -15.36 -10.66 22.65
N TYR A 139 -15.74 -10.44 23.07
CA TYR A 139 -15.96 -10.85 24.01
C TYR A 139 -17.30 -10.99 24.45
#